data_a0cfb7ccff76f7c28773d6475097c65c
#
_entry.id   a0cfb7ccff76f7c28773d6475097c65c
#
_cell.length_a   1.000
_cell.length_b   1.000
_cell.length_c   1.000
_cell.angle_alpha   90.00
_cell.angle_beta   90.00
_cell.angle_gamma   90.00
#
_symmetry.space_group_name_H-M   'P 1'
#
loop_
_entity.id
_entity.type
_entity.pdbx_description
1 polymer ?
#
loop_
_entity_poly.entity_id
_entity_poly.type
_entity_poly.pdbx_seq_one_letter_code
_entity_poly.pdbx_strand_id
1 'polypeptide(L)'
;MQPRPETVKYKIHHHTVYRYAEPVRRSVHEVRLEPRSGPLQTVGHWQLSAPGKPSAARDGFGNIVHNFTVSGPASTIAIEASGEVEVLPPHGDLDRDGHHAFCDAPPDGEARVSPLYFLASTPLTTAPAAMQAFAAPFLAAGHDIGALLALAQGIGERVRYKPNTTDVGTSAAEAFALGTGVCQDQAQVMVAACRALGIPARYVSGYFYDPAATELASHAWADVCLDPGAEIWCSIDITHGCLTDERHIRLAVGRDYASAAPVRGILEGGAGETLEVNVTITPLST
;
A
#
# COMPACT_ATOMS: atom_id res chain seq x y z
N MET A 1 -2.30 -28.59 -20.02
CA MET A 1 -1.40 -28.03 -18.99
C MET A 1 -1.22 -26.57 -19.39
N GLN A 2 -1.90 -25.66 -18.72
CA GLN A 2 -1.67 -24.23 -18.95
C GLN A 2 -0.23 -23.90 -18.53
N PRO A 3 0.50 -23.05 -19.27
CA PRO A 3 1.82 -22.60 -18.84
C PRO A 3 1.67 -21.97 -17.45
N ARG A 4 2.60 -22.30 -16.55
CA ARG A 4 2.68 -21.58 -15.27
C ARG A 4 2.84 -20.10 -15.58
N PRO A 5 2.09 -19.20 -14.91
CA PRO A 5 2.31 -17.78 -15.07
C PRO A 5 3.78 -17.47 -14.74
N GLU A 6 4.42 -16.68 -15.61
CA GLU A 6 5.84 -16.36 -15.46
C GLU A 6 6.02 -15.43 -14.26
N THR A 7 6.97 -15.78 -13.40
CA THR A 7 7.42 -14.89 -12.33
C THR A 7 8.26 -13.78 -12.93
N VAL A 8 8.09 -12.55 -12.47
CA VAL A 8 8.90 -11.42 -12.91
C VAL A 8 9.78 -10.94 -11.78
N LYS A 9 11.08 -10.85 -12.06
CA LYS A 9 12.05 -10.35 -11.10
C LYS A 9 12.39 -8.90 -11.40
N TYR A 10 12.37 -8.07 -10.36
CA TYR A 10 12.70 -6.65 -10.45
C TYR A 10 13.88 -6.29 -9.57
N LYS A 11 14.70 -5.36 -10.06
CA LYS A 11 15.61 -4.57 -9.26
C LYS A 11 14.94 -3.23 -8.97
N ILE A 12 14.90 -2.85 -7.69
CA ILE A 12 14.25 -1.64 -7.22
C ILE A 12 15.30 -0.75 -6.57
N HIS A 13 15.21 0.54 -6.86
CA HIS A 13 15.96 1.60 -6.19
C HIS A 13 15.00 2.72 -5.84
N HIS A 14 14.86 3.02 -4.55
CA HIS A 14 14.02 4.08 -4.01
C HIS A 14 14.90 5.07 -3.24
N HIS A 15 14.80 6.35 -3.61
CA HIS A 15 15.52 7.43 -2.97
C HIS A 15 14.57 8.54 -2.57
N THR A 16 14.55 8.86 -1.28
CA THR A 16 13.76 9.94 -0.69
C THR A 16 14.68 10.95 -0.04
N VAL A 17 14.52 12.23 -0.39
CA VAL A 17 15.32 13.33 0.17
C VAL A 17 14.40 14.41 0.70
N TYR A 18 14.51 14.67 1.98
CA TYR A 18 13.94 15.84 2.63
C TYR A 18 15.00 16.93 2.72
N ARG A 19 14.66 18.15 2.30
CA ARG A 19 15.50 19.35 2.45
C ARG A 19 14.74 20.38 3.24
N TYR A 20 15.42 21.03 4.18
CA TYR A 20 14.84 22.01 5.08
C TYR A 20 15.56 23.34 4.93
N ALA A 21 14.82 24.44 4.77
CA ALA A 21 15.39 25.80 4.73
C ALA A 21 15.98 26.16 6.10
N GLU A 22 15.29 25.78 7.18
CA GLU A 22 15.83 25.83 8.54
C GLU A 22 16.15 24.40 9.01
N PRO A 23 17.34 24.14 9.60
CA PRO A 23 17.75 22.80 9.99
C PRO A 23 16.81 22.18 11.02
N VAL A 24 16.53 20.89 10.85
CA VAL A 24 15.89 20.04 11.86
C VAL A 24 16.87 19.85 13.00
N ARG A 25 16.45 20.12 14.25
CA ARG A 25 17.27 19.90 15.45
C ARG A 25 17.34 18.43 15.84
N ARG A 26 16.21 17.76 15.72
CA ARG A 26 16.06 16.32 15.97
C ARG A 26 14.91 15.76 15.18
N SER A 27 15.04 14.53 14.73
CA SER A 27 13.91 13.80 14.12
C SER A 27 13.96 12.32 14.48
N VAL A 28 12.77 11.71 14.51
CA VAL A 28 12.59 10.25 14.63
C VAL A 28 11.81 9.79 13.41
N HIS A 29 12.31 8.78 12.74
CA HIS A 29 11.72 8.26 11.52
C HIS A 29 11.35 6.79 11.67
N GLU A 30 10.21 6.44 11.08
CA GLU A 30 9.71 5.10 10.89
C GLU A 30 9.56 4.87 9.38
N VAL A 31 10.25 3.87 8.84
CA VAL A 31 10.38 3.64 7.39
C VAL A 31 9.95 2.22 7.05
N ARG A 32 9.03 2.09 6.09
CA ARG A 32 8.53 0.82 5.52
C ARG A 32 8.90 0.74 4.05
N LEU A 33 10.19 0.73 3.76
CA LEU A 33 10.75 0.63 2.41
C LEU A 33 11.43 -0.71 2.15
N GLU A 34 11.34 -1.67 3.08
CA GLU A 34 11.76 -3.05 2.88
C GLU A 34 10.52 -3.93 2.75
N PRO A 35 10.28 -4.53 1.57
CA PRO A 35 9.18 -5.44 1.38
C PRO A 35 9.41 -6.75 2.15
N ARG A 36 8.35 -7.44 2.53
CA ARG A 36 8.44 -8.80 3.07
C ARG A 36 8.16 -9.84 2.00
N SER A 37 8.77 -11.01 2.12
CA SER A 37 8.36 -12.19 1.36
C SER A 37 6.99 -12.68 1.85
N GLY A 38 6.21 -13.25 0.95
CA GLY A 38 4.86 -13.73 1.23
C GLY A 38 4.28 -14.48 0.03
N PRO A 39 2.98 -14.71 0.00
CA PRO A 39 2.35 -15.53 -1.05
C PRO A 39 2.42 -14.90 -2.45
N LEU A 40 2.59 -13.57 -2.54
CA LEU A 40 2.59 -12.83 -3.81
C LEU A 40 3.97 -12.39 -4.27
N GLN A 41 5.00 -12.52 -3.42
CA GLN A 41 6.36 -12.09 -3.77
C GLN A 41 7.42 -12.75 -2.91
N THR A 42 8.62 -12.90 -3.46
CA THR A 42 9.83 -13.31 -2.74
C THR A 42 10.85 -12.18 -2.80
N VAL A 43 11.36 -11.79 -1.65
CA VAL A 43 12.38 -10.73 -1.53
C VAL A 43 13.76 -11.37 -1.48
N GLY A 44 14.63 -10.93 -2.37
CA GLY A 44 16.03 -11.31 -2.40
C GLY A 44 16.88 -10.45 -1.46
N HIS A 45 18.07 -10.07 -1.94
CA HIS A 45 18.92 -9.13 -1.19
C HIS A 45 18.25 -7.75 -1.12
N TRP A 46 18.16 -7.17 0.07
CA TRP A 46 17.62 -5.84 0.29
C TRP A 46 18.51 -5.02 1.22
N GLN A 47 18.68 -3.75 0.91
CA GLN A 47 19.47 -2.80 1.69
C GLN A 47 18.67 -1.52 1.93
N LEU A 48 18.78 -0.99 3.15
CA LEU A 48 18.24 0.31 3.52
C LEU A 48 19.35 1.15 4.13
N SER A 49 19.54 2.35 3.60
CA SER A 49 20.48 3.35 4.10
C SER A 49 19.71 4.59 4.54
N ALA A 50 20.03 5.10 5.72
CA ALA A 50 19.47 6.32 6.29
C ALA A 50 20.49 6.96 7.25
N PRO A 51 20.33 8.23 7.64
CA PRO A 51 21.20 8.84 8.64
C PRO A 51 21.18 8.05 9.96
N GLY A 52 22.36 7.83 10.54
CA GLY A 52 22.50 7.06 11.79
C GLY A 52 22.53 5.55 11.57
N LYS A 53 21.98 4.79 12.51
CA LYS A 53 21.91 3.32 12.46
C LYS A 53 20.45 2.89 12.50
N PRO A 54 19.82 2.62 11.35
CA PRO A 54 18.46 2.08 11.30
C PRO A 54 18.39 0.75 12.05
N SER A 55 17.36 0.58 12.87
CA SER A 55 17.06 -0.70 13.54
C SER A 55 15.81 -1.29 12.90
N ALA A 56 15.92 -2.53 12.41
CA ALA A 56 14.80 -3.25 11.84
C ALA A 56 13.94 -3.90 12.93
N ALA A 57 12.64 -3.85 12.75
CA ALA A 57 11.63 -4.52 13.57
C ALA A 57 10.46 -4.97 12.68
N ARG A 58 9.52 -5.71 13.26
CA ARG A 58 8.20 -5.95 12.62
C ARG A 58 7.13 -5.17 13.37
N ASP A 59 6.24 -4.54 12.64
CA ASP A 59 5.05 -3.93 13.24
C ASP A 59 3.93 -4.98 13.45
N GLY A 60 2.81 -4.54 14.04
CA GLY A 60 1.67 -5.43 14.31
C GLY A 60 0.99 -6.02 13.06
N PHE A 61 1.32 -5.53 11.88
CA PHE A 61 0.81 -6.05 10.60
C PHE A 61 1.81 -6.96 9.88
N GLY A 62 2.97 -7.20 10.51
CA GLY A 62 4.05 -7.99 9.94
C GLY A 62 4.93 -7.24 8.94
N ASN A 63 4.74 -5.93 8.75
CA ASN A 63 5.62 -5.12 7.90
C ASN A 63 7.01 -5.02 8.52
N ILE A 64 8.04 -4.99 7.68
CA ILE A 64 9.40 -4.67 8.11
C ILE A 64 9.48 -3.15 8.29
N VAL A 65 9.86 -2.72 9.48
CA VAL A 65 9.93 -1.31 9.86
C VAL A 65 11.33 -0.98 10.33
N HIS A 66 11.94 0.02 9.72
CA HIS A 66 13.22 0.56 10.15
C HIS A 66 13.01 1.86 10.91
N ASN A 67 13.53 1.92 12.13
CA ASN A 67 13.48 3.10 12.97
C ASN A 67 14.87 3.72 13.08
N PHE A 68 14.96 5.04 12.88
CA PHE A 68 16.20 5.79 13.10
C PHE A 68 15.94 7.19 13.66
N THR A 69 16.96 7.77 14.25
CA THR A 69 16.92 9.12 14.81
C THR A 69 18.04 9.94 14.20
N VAL A 70 17.72 11.15 13.78
CA VAL A 70 18.71 12.17 13.43
C VAL A 70 18.88 13.07 14.64
N SER A 71 20.09 13.17 15.16
CA SER A 71 20.45 14.00 16.31
C SER A 71 21.45 15.09 15.86
N GLY A 72 21.11 16.34 16.13
CA GLY A 72 21.88 17.52 15.70
C GLY A 72 21.30 18.16 14.45
N PRO A 73 21.76 19.39 14.12
CA PRO A 73 21.19 20.15 13.02
C PRO A 73 21.41 19.43 11.69
N ALA A 74 20.31 19.19 10.97
CA ALA A 74 20.32 18.58 9.64
C ALA A 74 19.45 19.38 8.68
N SER A 75 20.04 19.88 7.61
CA SER A 75 19.31 20.54 6.51
C SER A 75 18.90 19.56 5.41
N THR A 76 19.38 18.31 5.47
CA THR A 76 19.03 17.25 4.52
C THR A 76 18.94 15.91 5.26
N ILE A 77 17.87 15.17 4.98
CA ILE A 77 17.67 13.79 5.43
C ILE A 77 17.42 12.95 4.18
N ALA A 78 18.33 12.05 3.86
CA ALA A 78 18.21 11.15 2.73
C ALA A 78 17.99 9.71 3.20
N ILE A 79 17.06 9.03 2.56
CA ILE A 79 16.72 7.62 2.81
C ILE A 79 16.80 6.90 1.48
N GLU A 80 17.53 5.82 1.43
CA GLU A 80 17.73 5.00 0.23
C GLU A 80 17.39 3.55 0.54
N ALA A 81 16.59 2.92 -0.31
CA ALA A 81 16.29 1.50 -0.24
C ALA A 81 16.50 0.86 -1.60
N SER A 82 17.16 -0.28 -1.65
CA SER A 82 17.40 -0.98 -2.91
C SER A 82 17.49 -2.49 -2.71
N GLY A 83 17.06 -3.23 -3.74
CA GLY A 83 17.11 -4.68 -3.69
C GLY A 83 16.40 -5.35 -4.85
N GLU A 84 16.14 -6.64 -4.68
CA GLU A 84 15.50 -7.48 -5.69
C GLU A 84 14.24 -8.12 -5.14
N VAL A 85 13.19 -8.10 -5.94
CA VAL A 85 11.90 -8.75 -5.63
C VAL A 85 11.49 -9.57 -6.84
N GLU A 86 11.13 -10.83 -6.58
CA GLU A 86 10.46 -11.70 -7.53
C GLU A 86 8.97 -11.68 -7.21
N VAL A 87 8.16 -11.14 -8.12
CA VAL A 87 6.71 -11.10 -7.98
C VAL A 87 6.15 -12.41 -8.50
N LEU A 88 5.39 -13.06 -7.64
CA LEU A 88 4.71 -14.32 -7.93
C LEU A 88 3.32 -13.98 -8.46
N PRO A 89 2.92 -14.55 -9.60
CA PRO A 89 1.55 -14.39 -10.05
C PRO A 89 0.62 -15.00 -8.99
N PRO A 90 -0.52 -14.36 -8.70
CA PRO A 90 -1.49 -14.91 -7.78
C PRO A 90 -1.92 -16.30 -8.24
N HIS A 91 -1.74 -17.31 -7.40
CA HIS A 91 -2.14 -18.68 -7.72
C HIS A 91 -3.65 -18.83 -7.53
N GLY A 92 -4.37 -19.07 -8.61
CA GLY A 92 -5.82 -19.21 -8.65
C GLY A 92 -6.41 -20.46 -8.00
N ASP A 93 -5.71 -21.09 -7.06
CA ASP A 93 -6.17 -22.35 -6.43
C ASP A 93 -7.02 -22.12 -5.16
N LEU A 94 -7.19 -20.86 -4.71
CA LEU A 94 -7.84 -20.55 -3.43
C LEU A 94 -9.28 -20.03 -3.58
N ASP A 95 -9.74 -19.74 -4.77
CA ASP A 95 -11.15 -19.46 -5.01
C ASP A 95 -11.81 -20.49 -5.95
N ARG A 96 -13.13 -20.63 -5.82
CA ARG A 96 -13.90 -21.62 -6.58
C ARG A 96 -13.98 -21.32 -8.08
N ASP A 97 -13.54 -20.13 -8.50
CA ASP A 97 -13.67 -19.59 -9.86
C ASP A 97 -12.33 -19.34 -10.56
N GLY A 98 -11.18 -19.73 -9.94
CA GLY A 98 -9.84 -19.61 -10.52
C GLY A 98 -9.28 -18.19 -10.53
N HIS A 99 -9.75 -17.30 -9.65
CA HIS A 99 -9.35 -15.91 -9.55
C HIS A 99 -8.39 -15.67 -8.38
N HIS A 100 -7.56 -14.70 -8.48
CA HIS A 100 -6.45 -14.17 -7.71
C HIS A 100 -6.69 -13.94 -6.19
N ALA A 101 -7.16 -14.97 -5.46
CA ALA A 101 -7.22 -14.96 -4.02
C ALA A 101 -5.93 -15.54 -3.41
N PHE A 102 -5.56 -15.08 -2.22
CA PHE A 102 -4.39 -15.56 -1.51
C PHE A 102 -4.64 -15.65 -0.01
N CYS A 103 -3.95 -16.57 0.65
CA CYS A 103 -3.91 -16.65 2.10
C CYS A 103 -2.68 -15.90 2.59
N ASP A 104 -2.87 -14.85 3.40
CA ASP A 104 -1.77 -14.07 3.99
C ASP A 104 -1.52 -14.49 5.45
N ALA A 105 -1.59 -15.79 5.72
CA ALA A 105 -1.23 -16.31 7.03
C ALA A 105 0.28 -16.12 7.25
N PRO A 106 0.70 -15.52 8.39
CA PRO A 106 2.10 -15.43 8.72
C PRO A 106 2.69 -16.83 8.97
N PRO A 107 4.02 -17.00 8.86
CA PRO A 107 4.68 -18.23 9.26
C PRO A 107 4.31 -18.66 10.68
N ASP A 108 4.38 -19.96 10.94
CA ASP A 108 4.08 -20.51 12.26
C ASP A 108 4.90 -19.83 13.37
N GLY A 109 4.21 -19.40 14.42
CA GLY A 109 4.82 -18.73 15.58
C GLY A 109 4.88 -17.19 15.50
N GLU A 110 4.53 -16.57 14.39
CA GLU A 110 4.38 -15.11 14.31
C GLU A 110 3.00 -14.67 14.82
N ALA A 111 2.96 -13.46 15.42
CA ALA A 111 1.70 -12.86 15.88
C ALA A 111 0.78 -12.58 14.69
N ARG A 112 -0.47 -12.97 14.82
CA ARG A 112 -1.50 -12.77 13.79
C ARG A 112 -2.42 -11.61 14.16
N VAL A 113 -2.71 -10.77 13.18
CA VAL A 113 -3.82 -9.82 13.27
C VAL A 113 -5.02 -10.45 12.57
N SER A 114 -6.08 -10.72 13.33
CA SER A 114 -7.31 -11.25 12.75
C SER A 114 -7.83 -10.35 11.63
N PRO A 115 -8.32 -10.91 10.50
CA PRO A 115 -8.97 -10.11 9.46
C PRO A 115 -10.05 -9.17 10.01
N LEU A 116 -10.77 -9.57 11.06
CA LEU A 116 -11.80 -8.75 11.71
C LEU A 116 -11.29 -7.46 12.33
N TYR A 117 -9.99 -7.37 12.64
CA TYR A 117 -9.36 -6.13 13.07
C TYR A 117 -9.44 -5.03 12.01
N PHE A 118 -9.45 -5.43 10.75
CA PHE A 118 -9.56 -4.52 9.61
C PHE A 118 -11.01 -4.07 9.30
N LEU A 119 -11.97 -4.37 10.15
CA LEU A 119 -13.29 -3.73 10.15
C LEU A 119 -13.28 -2.36 10.84
N ALA A 120 -12.32 -2.12 11.74
CA ALA A 120 -12.26 -0.89 12.49
C ALA A 120 -11.82 0.28 11.59
N SER A 121 -12.67 1.30 11.48
CA SER A 121 -12.37 2.56 10.80
C SER A 121 -11.29 3.35 11.53
N THR A 122 -10.62 4.22 10.79
CA THR A 122 -9.69 5.23 11.29
C THR A 122 -10.19 6.61 10.86
N PRO A 123 -9.62 7.71 11.37
CA PRO A 123 -9.96 9.05 10.86
C PRO A 123 -9.83 9.16 9.33
N LEU A 124 -8.83 8.49 8.72
CA LEU A 124 -8.62 8.50 7.27
C LEU A 124 -9.59 7.61 6.49
N THR A 125 -10.22 6.61 7.13
CA THR A 125 -11.08 5.61 6.47
C THR A 125 -12.49 5.55 7.06
N THR A 126 -12.97 6.65 7.64
CA THR A 126 -14.37 6.78 8.05
C THR A 126 -15.25 7.04 6.84
N ALA A 127 -16.27 6.19 6.63
CA ALA A 127 -17.19 6.33 5.52
C ALA A 127 -18.44 7.15 5.92
N PRO A 128 -18.75 8.26 5.25
CA PRO A 128 -20.02 8.96 5.42
C PRO A 128 -21.17 8.13 4.83
N ALA A 129 -22.41 8.40 5.26
CA ALA A 129 -23.60 7.72 4.78
C ALA A 129 -23.75 7.72 3.26
N ALA A 130 -23.33 8.82 2.60
CA ALA A 130 -23.34 8.92 1.13
C ALA A 130 -22.40 7.89 0.46
N MET A 131 -21.22 7.63 1.05
CA MET A 131 -20.29 6.62 0.54
C MET A 131 -20.85 5.22 0.74
N GLN A 132 -21.45 4.94 1.91
CA GLN A 132 -22.11 3.66 2.17
C GLN A 132 -23.26 3.41 1.20
N ALA A 133 -24.11 4.41 0.97
CA ALA A 133 -25.22 4.34 0.01
C ALA A 133 -24.73 4.14 -1.44
N PHE A 134 -23.58 4.72 -1.80
CA PHE A 134 -22.94 4.53 -3.08
C PHE A 134 -22.43 3.08 -3.26
N ALA A 135 -21.77 2.52 -2.25
CA ALA A 135 -21.15 1.21 -2.33
C ALA A 135 -22.16 0.04 -2.20
N ALA A 136 -23.23 0.21 -1.44
CA ALA A 136 -24.18 -0.85 -1.13
C ALA A 136 -24.78 -1.56 -2.36
N PRO A 137 -25.15 -0.90 -3.46
CA PRO A 137 -25.69 -1.61 -4.64
C PRO A 137 -24.71 -2.58 -5.30
N PHE A 138 -23.41 -2.29 -5.29
CA PHE A 138 -22.38 -3.17 -5.87
C PHE A 138 -22.25 -4.48 -5.11
N LEU A 139 -22.48 -4.47 -3.81
CA LEU A 139 -22.25 -5.58 -2.89
C LEU A 139 -23.56 -6.21 -2.36
N ALA A 140 -24.70 -5.84 -2.95
CA ALA A 140 -26.03 -6.31 -2.50
C ALA A 140 -26.22 -7.83 -2.66
N ALA A 141 -25.56 -8.46 -3.63
CA ALA A 141 -25.63 -9.90 -3.86
C ALA A 141 -24.47 -10.69 -3.19
N GLY A 142 -23.54 -9.99 -2.56
CA GLY A 142 -22.32 -10.55 -1.97
C GLY A 142 -21.09 -9.74 -2.36
N HIS A 143 -19.92 -10.20 -1.91
CA HIS A 143 -18.65 -9.52 -2.15
C HIS A 143 -17.65 -10.46 -2.84
N ASP A 144 -18.08 -11.15 -3.87
CA ASP A 144 -17.17 -11.87 -4.76
C ASP A 144 -16.23 -10.89 -5.51
N ILE A 145 -15.22 -11.44 -6.17
CA ILE A 145 -14.23 -10.64 -6.88
C ILE A 145 -14.88 -9.76 -7.98
N GLY A 146 -15.88 -10.26 -8.65
CA GLY A 146 -16.60 -9.51 -9.68
C GLY A 146 -17.32 -8.27 -9.13
N ALA A 147 -18.02 -8.43 -8.01
CA ALA A 147 -18.69 -7.34 -7.30
C ALA A 147 -17.69 -6.30 -6.77
N LEU A 148 -16.56 -6.76 -6.24
CA LEU A 148 -15.50 -5.89 -5.73
C LEU A 148 -14.80 -5.11 -6.86
N LEU A 149 -14.57 -5.71 -8.03
CA LEU A 149 -14.05 -5.03 -9.20
C LEU A 149 -15.05 -3.99 -9.75
N ALA A 150 -16.34 -4.30 -9.77
CA ALA A 150 -17.36 -3.33 -10.15
C ALA A 150 -17.40 -2.14 -9.18
N LEU A 151 -17.25 -2.37 -7.87
CA LEU A 151 -17.11 -1.30 -6.88
C LEU A 151 -15.85 -0.48 -7.13
N ALA A 152 -14.71 -1.11 -7.40
CA ALA A 152 -13.44 -0.42 -7.69
C ALA A 152 -13.56 0.49 -8.92
N GLN A 153 -14.17 0.02 -10.01
CA GLN A 153 -14.47 0.83 -11.18
C GLN A 153 -15.36 2.02 -10.83
N GLY A 154 -16.46 1.79 -10.11
CA GLY A 154 -17.34 2.85 -9.65
C GLY A 154 -16.63 3.90 -8.79
N ILE A 155 -15.69 3.48 -7.93
CA ILE A 155 -14.85 4.40 -7.15
C ILE A 155 -13.92 5.20 -8.07
N GLY A 156 -13.27 4.56 -9.05
CA GLY A 156 -12.40 5.24 -10.02
C GLY A 156 -13.15 6.32 -10.82
N GLU A 157 -14.42 6.05 -11.21
CA GLU A 157 -15.28 7.02 -11.87
C GLU A 157 -15.71 8.16 -10.93
N ARG A 158 -16.00 7.84 -9.66
CA ARG A 158 -16.48 8.80 -8.65
C ARG A 158 -15.34 9.67 -8.10
N VAL A 159 -14.15 9.11 -7.91
CA VAL A 159 -12.93 9.78 -7.45
C VAL A 159 -11.89 9.68 -8.57
N ARG A 160 -11.98 10.60 -9.53
CA ARG A 160 -11.12 10.59 -10.72
C ARG A 160 -9.67 10.87 -10.36
N TYR A 161 -8.77 10.11 -10.96
CA TYR A 161 -7.33 10.31 -10.74
C TYR A 161 -6.89 11.71 -11.20
N LYS A 162 -6.35 12.49 -10.27
CA LYS A 162 -5.85 13.84 -10.52
C LYS A 162 -4.74 14.18 -9.53
N PRO A 163 -3.48 14.26 -9.97
CA PRO A 163 -2.36 14.65 -9.12
C PRO A 163 -2.53 16.06 -8.53
N ASN A 164 -1.90 16.30 -7.40
CA ASN A 164 -1.83 17.61 -6.72
C ASN A 164 -3.21 18.20 -6.30
N THR A 165 -4.22 17.35 -6.07
CA THR A 165 -5.53 17.78 -5.56
C THR A 165 -5.76 17.42 -4.11
N THR A 166 -4.97 16.50 -3.58
CA THR A 166 -5.04 15.95 -2.23
C THR A 166 -3.65 15.89 -1.62
N ASP A 167 -3.59 15.63 -0.32
CA ASP A 167 -2.34 15.41 0.43
C ASP A 167 -2.42 14.13 1.26
N VAL A 168 -1.34 13.81 1.97
CA VAL A 168 -1.23 12.57 2.78
C VAL A 168 -2.21 12.53 3.96
N GLY A 169 -2.80 13.64 4.35
CA GLY A 169 -3.80 13.76 5.40
C GLY A 169 -5.24 13.70 4.90
N THR A 170 -5.45 13.69 3.57
CA THR A 170 -6.80 13.66 2.98
C THR A 170 -7.48 12.34 3.32
N SER A 171 -8.66 12.43 3.94
CA SER A 171 -9.47 11.26 4.29
C SER A 171 -10.27 10.72 3.10
N ALA A 172 -10.70 9.47 3.21
CA ALA A 172 -11.61 8.86 2.25
C ALA A 172 -12.90 9.68 2.05
N ALA A 173 -13.44 10.26 3.13
CA ALA A 173 -14.64 11.09 3.08
C ALA A 173 -14.41 12.37 2.28
N GLU A 174 -13.29 13.05 2.49
CA GLU A 174 -12.92 14.27 1.76
C GLU A 174 -12.66 14.00 0.29
N ALA A 175 -11.88 12.96 -0.05
CA ALA A 175 -11.61 12.55 -1.43
C ALA A 175 -12.92 12.17 -2.16
N PHE A 176 -13.79 11.40 -1.51
CA PHE A 176 -15.09 11.04 -2.05
C PHE A 176 -15.99 12.23 -2.30
N ALA A 177 -16.00 13.22 -1.40
CA ALA A 177 -16.77 14.47 -1.57
C ALA A 177 -16.18 15.35 -2.70
N LEU A 178 -14.85 15.47 -2.75
CA LEU A 178 -14.12 16.23 -3.77
C LEU A 178 -14.30 15.64 -5.19
N GLY A 179 -14.41 14.32 -5.31
CA GLY A 179 -14.55 13.60 -6.57
C GLY A 179 -13.26 13.52 -7.39
N THR A 180 -12.12 13.84 -6.79
CA THR A 180 -10.79 13.68 -7.39
C THR A 180 -9.77 13.30 -6.30
N GLY A 181 -8.71 12.62 -6.70
CA GLY A 181 -7.62 12.21 -5.81
C GLY A 181 -6.57 11.41 -6.56
N VAL A 182 -5.68 10.78 -5.82
CA VAL A 182 -4.65 9.88 -6.36
C VAL A 182 -4.90 8.43 -5.91
N CYS A 183 -4.02 7.50 -6.27
CA CYS A 183 -4.15 6.08 -5.90
C CYS A 183 -4.33 5.88 -4.38
N GLN A 184 -3.65 6.68 -3.55
CA GLN A 184 -3.82 6.67 -2.10
C GLN A 184 -5.28 6.93 -1.68
N ASP A 185 -5.91 7.95 -2.27
CA ASP A 185 -7.28 8.36 -1.94
C ASP A 185 -8.28 7.30 -2.39
N GLN A 186 -8.14 6.80 -3.61
CA GLN A 186 -8.99 5.75 -4.17
C GLN A 186 -8.92 4.47 -3.34
N ALA A 187 -7.71 4.05 -2.91
CA ALA A 187 -7.51 2.92 -2.04
C ALA A 187 -8.17 3.13 -0.66
N GLN A 188 -8.05 4.32 -0.06
CA GLN A 188 -8.70 4.65 1.21
C GLN A 188 -10.23 4.65 1.08
N VAL A 189 -10.78 5.14 -0.04
CA VAL A 189 -12.23 5.09 -0.31
C VAL A 189 -12.71 3.66 -0.43
N MET A 190 -11.98 2.78 -1.12
CA MET A 190 -12.31 1.34 -1.23
C MET A 190 -12.33 0.68 0.16
N VAL A 191 -11.28 0.90 0.95
CA VAL A 191 -11.17 0.37 2.32
C VAL A 191 -12.33 0.86 3.20
N ALA A 192 -12.65 2.16 3.14
CA ALA A 192 -13.74 2.75 3.91
C ALA A 192 -15.11 2.19 3.50
N ALA A 193 -15.36 2.07 2.20
CA ALA A 193 -16.60 1.55 1.64
C ALA A 193 -16.84 0.08 2.05
N CYS A 194 -15.83 -0.78 1.92
CA CYS A 194 -15.91 -2.18 2.32
C CYS A 194 -16.21 -2.31 3.82
N ARG A 195 -15.48 -1.60 4.67
CA ARG A 195 -15.67 -1.63 6.12
C ARG A 195 -17.06 -1.17 6.57
N ALA A 196 -17.59 -0.13 5.94
CA ALA A 196 -18.93 0.37 6.21
C ALA A 196 -20.03 -0.65 5.90
N LEU A 197 -19.74 -1.64 5.06
CA LEU A 197 -20.60 -2.75 4.70
C LEU A 197 -20.22 -4.07 5.42
N GLY A 198 -19.36 -4.00 6.44
CA GLY A 198 -18.98 -5.15 7.25
C GLY A 198 -17.95 -6.08 6.62
N ILE A 199 -17.26 -5.65 5.58
CA ILE A 199 -16.22 -6.42 4.87
C ILE A 199 -14.85 -5.95 5.33
N PRO A 200 -14.00 -6.82 5.92
CA PRO A 200 -12.65 -6.45 6.32
C PRO A 200 -11.83 -6.04 5.10
N ALA A 201 -11.19 -4.88 5.17
CA ALA A 201 -10.34 -4.39 4.10
C ALA A 201 -9.15 -3.63 4.69
N ARG A 202 -7.99 -3.69 4.00
CA ARG A 202 -6.76 -3.06 4.44
C ARG A 202 -6.11 -2.28 3.30
N TYR A 203 -5.44 -1.23 3.66
CA TYR A 203 -4.66 -0.41 2.74
C TYR A 203 -3.32 -1.07 2.47
N VAL A 204 -2.86 -0.99 1.24
CA VAL A 204 -1.55 -1.49 0.81
C VAL A 204 -0.78 -0.35 0.15
N SER A 205 0.45 -0.13 0.61
CA SER A 205 1.44 0.69 -0.09
C SER A 205 2.42 -0.20 -0.84
N GLY A 206 2.88 0.27 -2.00
CA GLY A 206 3.81 -0.49 -2.82
C GLY A 206 4.34 0.30 -4.00
N TYR A 207 4.80 -0.44 -4.98
CA TYR A 207 5.24 0.08 -6.27
C TYR A 207 4.43 -0.57 -7.39
N PHE A 208 4.28 0.17 -8.48
CA PHE A 208 3.69 -0.32 -9.70
C PHE A 208 4.68 -0.14 -10.86
N TYR A 209 5.00 -1.23 -11.55
CA TYR A 209 5.85 -1.18 -12.73
C TYR A 209 5.02 -0.91 -13.98
N ASP A 210 5.25 0.25 -14.59
CA ASP A 210 4.72 0.58 -15.92
C ASP A 210 5.88 0.93 -16.85
N PRO A 211 6.15 0.14 -17.90
CA PRO A 211 7.23 0.42 -18.82
C PRO A 211 7.04 1.71 -19.63
N ALA A 212 5.82 2.24 -19.68
CA ALA A 212 5.50 3.49 -20.37
C ALA A 212 5.55 4.72 -19.44
N ALA A 213 5.59 4.52 -18.11
CA ALA A 213 5.60 5.62 -17.15
C ALA A 213 6.95 6.30 -17.10
N THR A 214 6.93 7.63 -17.11
CA THR A 214 8.11 8.48 -16.90
C THR A 214 8.22 9.02 -15.48
N GLU A 215 7.25 8.69 -14.63
CA GLU A 215 7.10 9.22 -13.27
C GLU A 215 7.07 8.12 -12.20
N LEU A 216 6.94 8.56 -10.95
CA LEU A 216 7.00 7.77 -9.72
C LEU A 216 6.24 6.45 -9.77
N ALA A 217 6.96 5.38 -9.51
CA ALA A 217 6.42 4.04 -9.36
C ALA A 217 5.73 3.77 -8.00
N SER A 218 5.69 4.75 -7.09
CA SER A 218 4.96 4.61 -5.82
C SER A 218 3.47 4.48 -6.08
N HIS A 219 2.85 3.47 -5.47
CA HIS A 219 1.46 3.13 -5.74
C HIS A 219 0.74 2.63 -4.48
N ALA A 220 -0.59 2.62 -4.56
CA ALA A 220 -1.44 2.14 -3.48
C ALA A 220 -2.67 1.41 -4.01
N TRP A 221 -3.10 0.40 -3.26
CA TRP A 221 -4.29 -0.38 -3.56
C TRP A 221 -4.97 -0.90 -2.29
N ALA A 222 -5.97 -1.72 -2.41
CA ALA A 222 -6.67 -2.31 -1.27
C ALA A 222 -6.63 -3.84 -1.34
N ASP A 223 -6.42 -4.49 -0.20
CA ASP A 223 -6.79 -5.89 -0.01
C ASP A 223 -8.16 -5.96 0.63
N VAL A 224 -9.03 -6.80 0.10
CA VAL A 224 -10.36 -7.08 0.63
C VAL A 224 -10.45 -8.54 1.03
N CYS A 225 -10.97 -8.80 2.23
CA CYS A 225 -11.08 -10.14 2.75
C CYS A 225 -12.32 -10.83 2.19
N LEU A 226 -12.12 -11.94 1.50
CA LEU A 226 -13.19 -12.76 0.93
C LEU A 226 -13.74 -13.76 1.97
N ASP A 227 -12.85 -14.31 2.79
CA ASP A 227 -13.20 -15.24 3.86
C ASP A 227 -12.36 -14.94 5.11
N PRO A 228 -12.94 -14.30 6.14
CA PRO A 228 -12.22 -14.01 7.38
C PRO A 228 -11.83 -15.26 8.17
N GLY A 229 -12.56 -16.35 8.04
CA GLY A 229 -12.28 -17.60 8.75
C GLY A 229 -11.08 -18.36 8.17
N ALA A 230 -10.95 -18.33 6.85
CA ALA A 230 -9.82 -18.92 6.12
C ALA A 230 -8.69 -17.93 5.83
N GLU A 231 -8.83 -16.67 6.26
CA GLU A 231 -7.87 -15.58 6.00
C GLU A 231 -7.58 -15.37 4.49
N ILE A 232 -8.62 -15.51 3.66
CA ILE A 232 -8.53 -15.36 2.21
C ILE A 232 -8.77 -13.92 1.80
N TRP A 233 -7.84 -13.37 1.04
CA TRP A 233 -7.83 -12.00 0.58
C TRP A 233 -7.75 -11.92 -0.95
N CYS A 234 -8.26 -10.83 -1.52
CA CYS A 234 -7.92 -10.42 -2.88
C CYS A 234 -7.36 -9.00 -2.88
N SER A 235 -6.42 -8.73 -3.78
CA SER A 235 -5.81 -7.41 -3.96
C SER A 235 -6.40 -6.72 -5.18
N ILE A 236 -6.91 -5.50 -4.99
CA ILE A 236 -7.62 -4.74 -6.02
C ILE A 236 -6.95 -3.38 -6.18
N ASP A 237 -6.51 -3.10 -7.38
CA ASP A 237 -6.03 -1.79 -7.81
C ASP A 237 -7.18 -0.96 -8.36
N ILE A 238 -7.60 0.03 -7.59
CA ILE A 238 -8.74 0.89 -7.90
C ILE A 238 -8.40 1.85 -9.04
N THR A 239 -7.16 2.32 -9.09
CA THR A 239 -6.69 3.26 -10.11
C THR A 239 -6.75 2.66 -11.50
N HIS A 240 -6.36 1.39 -11.64
CA HIS A 240 -6.38 0.67 -12.90
C HIS A 240 -7.64 -0.19 -13.09
N GLY A 241 -8.50 -0.30 -12.06
CA GLY A 241 -9.76 -1.08 -12.12
C GLY A 241 -9.54 -2.57 -12.32
N CYS A 242 -8.48 -3.13 -11.75
CA CYS A 242 -8.07 -4.52 -11.96
C CYS A 242 -7.62 -5.19 -10.65
N LEU A 243 -7.45 -6.49 -10.70
CA LEU A 243 -6.70 -7.22 -9.67
C LEU A 243 -5.21 -6.92 -9.80
N THR A 244 -4.48 -7.00 -8.69
CA THR A 244 -3.02 -6.88 -8.75
C THR A 244 -2.41 -8.04 -9.54
N ASP A 245 -1.34 -7.75 -10.25
CA ASP A 245 -0.61 -8.68 -11.11
C ASP A 245 0.90 -8.60 -10.84
N GLU A 246 1.70 -9.18 -11.72
CA GLU A 246 3.16 -9.21 -11.62
C GLU A 246 3.83 -7.84 -11.59
N ARG A 247 3.11 -6.76 -11.94
CA ARG A 247 3.61 -5.37 -11.90
C ARG A 247 3.52 -4.72 -10.52
N HIS A 248 2.83 -5.36 -9.57
CA HIS A 248 2.58 -4.80 -8.25
C HIS A 248 3.56 -5.37 -7.21
N ILE A 249 4.43 -4.54 -6.68
CA ILE A 249 5.38 -4.89 -5.64
C ILE A 249 4.89 -4.32 -4.31
N ARG A 250 4.52 -5.18 -3.38
CA ARG A 250 3.97 -4.82 -2.07
C ARG A 250 5.08 -4.41 -1.10
N LEU A 251 4.93 -3.26 -0.45
CA LEU A 251 5.81 -2.80 0.64
C LEU A 251 5.20 -3.05 2.01
N ALA A 252 4.04 -2.48 2.27
CA ALA A 252 3.41 -2.57 3.59
C ALA A 252 1.89 -2.62 3.50
N VAL A 253 1.29 -3.20 4.53
CA VAL A 253 -0.16 -3.23 4.73
C VAL A 253 -0.52 -2.50 6.03
N GLY A 254 -1.71 -1.93 6.09
CA GLY A 254 -2.16 -1.25 7.28
C GLY A 254 -3.66 -0.96 7.25
N ARG A 255 -4.16 -0.33 8.31
CA ARG A 255 -5.57 0.08 8.34
C ARG A 255 -5.86 1.24 7.40
N ASP A 256 -4.85 2.04 7.11
CA ASP A 256 -4.93 3.27 6.32
C ASP A 256 -3.53 3.65 5.82
N TYR A 257 -3.43 4.76 5.08
CA TYR A 257 -2.13 5.29 4.67
C TYR A 257 -1.20 5.54 5.86
N ALA A 258 -1.70 6.13 6.95
CA ALA A 258 -0.83 6.50 8.08
C ALA A 258 -0.14 5.29 8.73
N SER A 259 -0.77 4.11 8.70
CA SER A 259 -0.20 2.86 9.24
C SER A 259 0.67 2.08 8.23
N ALA A 260 0.56 2.40 6.92
CA ALA A 260 1.34 1.75 5.86
C ALA A 260 2.25 2.74 5.10
N ALA A 261 2.40 3.97 5.58
CA ALA A 261 3.20 5.00 4.92
C ALA A 261 4.65 4.53 4.76
N PRO A 262 5.25 4.71 3.56
CA PRO A 262 6.64 4.36 3.30
C PRO A 262 7.63 5.06 4.24
N VAL A 263 7.38 6.33 4.55
CA VAL A 263 8.18 7.12 5.48
C VAL A 263 7.26 7.94 6.38
N ARG A 264 7.51 7.89 7.69
CA ARG A 264 6.90 8.77 8.68
C ARG A 264 7.99 9.40 9.52
N GLY A 265 7.87 10.69 9.80
CA GLY A 265 8.81 11.40 10.64
C GLY A 265 8.10 12.29 11.66
N ILE A 266 8.71 12.41 12.84
CA ILE A 266 8.39 13.44 13.84
C ILE A 266 9.62 14.32 13.95
N LEU A 267 9.43 15.62 13.73
CA LEU A 267 10.51 16.60 13.63
C LEU A 267 10.44 17.59 14.78
N GLU A 268 11.59 17.98 15.28
CA GLU A 268 11.79 19.13 16.15
C GLU A 268 12.61 20.19 15.41
N GLY A 269 12.02 21.35 15.16
CA GLY A 269 12.56 22.33 14.23
C GLY A 269 12.27 21.94 12.79
N GLY A 270 13.03 22.50 11.86
CA GLY A 270 12.82 22.29 10.42
C GLY A 270 11.65 23.13 9.89
N ALA A 271 11.96 24.11 9.04
CA ALA A 271 10.95 24.86 8.30
C ALA A 271 11.31 24.85 6.81
N GLY A 272 10.32 25.10 5.96
CA GLY A 272 10.53 25.13 4.52
C GLY A 272 10.95 23.77 3.98
N GLU A 273 10.22 22.70 4.37
CA GLU A 273 10.47 21.34 3.88
C GLU A 273 10.17 21.25 2.39
N THR A 274 11.08 20.62 1.66
CA THR A 274 10.85 20.11 0.31
C THR A 274 11.15 18.63 0.28
N LEU A 275 10.30 17.86 -0.41
CA LEU A 275 10.41 16.42 -0.56
C LEU A 275 10.68 16.07 -2.02
N GLU A 276 11.72 15.27 -2.23
CA GLU A 276 12.02 14.66 -3.51
C GLU A 276 11.99 13.14 -3.34
N VAL A 277 11.20 12.47 -4.15
CA VAL A 277 11.11 11.00 -4.18
C VAL A 277 11.41 10.52 -5.59
N ASN A 278 12.34 9.57 -5.71
CA ASN A 278 12.68 8.92 -6.96
C ASN A 278 12.65 7.41 -6.78
N VAL A 279 11.90 6.72 -7.64
CA VAL A 279 11.83 5.25 -7.64
C VAL A 279 12.11 4.73 -9.03
N THR A 280 13.08 3.85 -9.12
CA THR A 280 13.41 3.13 -10.36
C THR A 280 13.11 1.65 -10.19
N ILE A 281 12.36 1.08 -11.11
CA ILE A 281 12.07 -0.36 -11.19
C ILE A 281 12.58 -0.87 -12.51
N THR A 282 13.45 -1.87 -12.47
CA THR A 282 14.06 -2.47 -13.66
C THR A 282 13.78 -3.97 -13.68
N PRO A 283 13.07 -4.49 -14.68
CA PRO A 283 12.91 -5.93 -14.80
C PRO A 283 14.27 -6.58 -15.06
N LEU A 284 14.52 -7.69 -14.39
CA LEU A 284 15.72 -8.50 -14.58
C LEU A 284 15.38 -9.62 -15.55
N SER A 285 16.25 -9.84 -16.53
CA SER A 285 16.14 -11.00 -17.42
C SER A 285 16.28 -12.27 -16.61
N THR A 286 15.33 -13.19 -16.74
CA THR A 286 15.40 -14.56 -16.22
C THR A 286 16.44 -15.38 -16.97
#